data_16fa4e5992448ab14bd55e721542f6a1
#
_entry.id   16fa4e5992448ab14bd55e721542f6a1
#
_cell.length_a   1.000
_cell.length_b   1.000
_cell.length_c   1.000
_cell.angle_alpha   90.00
_cell.angle_beta   90.00
_cell.angle_gamma   90.00
#
_symmetry.space_group_name_H-M   'P 1'
#
loop_
_entity.id
_entity.type
_entity.pdbx_description
1 polymer ?
#
loop_
_entity_poly.entity_id
_entity_poly.type
_entity_poly.pdbx_seq_one_letter_code
_entity_poly.pdbx_strand_id
1 'polypeptide(L)'
;MEKIVEYDFDYVIITSKYYRDINAQLLREGVKDEYILNFYDFYRESMIQEDHRLTDLLKSGFLLSGGGKSEITKICNVDERNLFLNAKNFIRAVYDKKINQLEEVEFQVFSQFGEDGIIQWLIHNVEIEEKVFIEFGVEDYSEANTRFLLMNNNWSGLVMDGSDENIRLLKEWKYFWKYDLQAIAAFITRDNINELISSAGINGDIGILSIDLDGNDYWILDAIECVNPRILVCEYNNIYGDKEKVTVPYDKDFVRTEKHYSNLYWGASIMAFCDWAQRNGYYYMGSNSAGNNAFFVRKDCVEMDKIPAKAQVFVESKYRESRGRNGELTYLRGRKRLECIKDMELINLETQCKVTIADLYDI
;
A
#
# COMPACT_ATOMS: atom_id res chain seq x y z
N MET A 1 6.54 -13.93 19.74
CA MET A 1 5.49 -13.81 20.78
C MET A 1 5.40 -15.03 21.71
N GLU A 2 6.16 -16.08 21.49
CA GLU A 2 6.12 -17.34 22.27
C GLU A 2 6.40 -17.24 23.79
N LYS A 3 6.62 -16.04 24.32
CA LYS A 3 6.97 -15.86 25.74
C LYS A 3 6.32 -14.66 26.41
N ILE A 4 5.29 -14.06 25.80
CA ILE A 4 4.71 -12.82 26.36
C ILE A 4 4.10 -13.04 27.74
N VAL A 5 3.52 -14.23 28.00
CA VAL A 5 2.95 -14.59 29.30
C VAL A 5 3.99 -14.85 30.39
N GLU A 6 5.27 -14.93 30.08
CA GLU A 6 6.35 -15.04 31.07
C GLU A 6 6.77 -13.68 31.66
N TYR A 7 6.28 -12.57 31.09
CA TYR A 7 6.58 -11.22 31.56
C TYR A 7 5.48 -10.70 32.46
N ASP A 8 5.87 -9.98 33.50
CA ASP A 8 4.97 -9.22 34.35
C ASP A 8 4.66 -7.89 33.63
N PHE A 9 3.41 -7.70 33.22
CA PHE A 9 2.96 -6.50 32.50
C PHE A 9 1.56 -6.12 32.94
N ASP A 10 1.27 -4.84 32.99
CA ASP A 10 -0.06 -4.33 33.28
C ASP A 10 -0.97 -4.42 32.04
N TYR A 11 -0.45 -4.12 30.86
CA TYR A 11 -1.20 -4.11 29.61
C TYR A 11 -0.31 -4.46 28.39
N VAL A 12 -0.92 -5.07 27.38
CA VAL A 12 -0.35 -5.24 26.04
C VAL A 12 -1.06 -4.27 25.09
N ILE A 13 -0.32 -3.34 24.50
CA ILE A 13 -0.86 -2.33 23.58
C ILE A 13 -0.59 -2.78 22.15
N ILE A 14 -1.65 -2.95 21.36
CA ILE A 14 -1.55 -3.26 19.93
C ILE A 14 -1.65 -1.96 19.13
N THR A 15 -0.61 -1.65 18.36
CA THR A 15 -0.50 -0.44 17.52
C THR A 15 -0.56 -0.73 16.03
N SER A 16 -0.96 -1.94 15.63
CA SER A 16 -0.97 -2.42 14.25
C SER A 16 -2.37 -2.49 13.66
N LYS A 17 -2.51 -2.20 12.35
CA LYS A 17 -3.76 -2.42 11.61
C LYS A 17 -4.20 -3.89 11.59
N TYR A 18 -3.29 -4.82 11.79
CA TYR A 18 -3.57 -6.26 11.95
C TYR A 18 -3.97 -6.64 13.38
N TYR A 19 -4.52 -5.70 14.14
CA TYR A 19 -4.82 -5.87 15.57
C TYR A 19 -5.74 -7.07 15.86
N ARG A 20 -6.70 -7.38 14.98
CA ARG A 20 -7.61 -8.52 15.19
C ARG A 20 -6.86 -9.85 15.26
N ASP A 21 -5.89 -10.02 14.37
CA ASP A 21 -5.08 -11.24 14.32
C ASP A 21 -4.11 -11.32 15.49
N ILE A 22 -3.50 -10.17 15.84
CA ILE A 22 -2.61 -10.06 16.99
C ILE A 22 -3.40 -10.27 18.29
N ASN A 23 -4.58 -9.70 18.42
CA ASN A 23 -5.47 -9.90 19.56
C ASN A 23 -5.85 -11.39 19.69
N ALA A 24 -6.33 -12.01 18.59
CA ALA A 24 -6.66 -13.43 18.59
C ALA A 24 -5.47 -14.32 18.93
N GLN A 25 -4.27 -13.93 18.57
CA GLN A 25 -3.05 -14.66 18.93
C GLN A 25 -2.70 -14.47 20.41
N LEU A 26 -2.77 -13.26 20.96
CA LEU A 26 -2.52 -12.97 22.36
C LEU A 26 -3.50 -13.73 23.28
N LEU A 27 -4.78 -13.78 22.91
CA LEU A 27 -5.80 -14.55 23.62
C LEU A 27 -5.48 -16.06 23.61
N ARG A 28 -5.03 -16.59 22.49
CA ARG A 28 -4.59 -18.01 22.39
C ARG A 28 -3.35 -18.31 23.24
N GLU A 29 -2.44 -17.37 23.39
CA GLU A 29 -1.25 -17.45 24.24
C GLU A 29 -1.57 -17.24 25.73
N GLY A 30 -2.83 -17.03 26.07
CA GLY A 30 -3.30 -16.93 27.45
C GLY A 30 -3.30 -15.52 28.05
N VAL A 31 -3.06 -14.48 27.25
CA VAL A 31 -3.26 -13.10 27.70
C VAL A 31 -4.74 -12.84 27.82
N LYS A 32 -5.21 -12.34 28.97
CA LYS A 32 -6.62 -12.04 29.15
C LYS A 32 -7.00 -10.77 28.38
N ASP A 33 -8.20 -10.77 27.81
CA ASP A 33 -8.72 -9.65 27.01
C ASP A 33 -8.68 -8.30 27.75
N GLU A 34 -8.92 -8.31 29.06
CA GLU A 34 -8.85 -7.12 29.91
C GLU A 34 -7.47 -6.44 29.98
N TYR A 35 -6.40 -7.15 29.59
CA TYR A 35 -5.02 -6.63 29.53
C TYR A 35 -4.58 -6.26 28.11
N ILE A 36 -5.43 -6.45 27.12
CA ILE A 36 -5.11 -6.12 25.73
C ILE A 36 -5.77 -4.79 25.37
N LEU A 37 -4.96 -3.79 25.06
CA LEU A 37 -5.40 -2.49 24.60
C LEU A 37 -5.13 -2.34 23.13
N ASN A 38 -6.17 -2.16 22.35
CA ASN A 38 -6.05 -1.92 20.92
C ASN A 38 -5.91 -0.43 20.64
N PHE A 39 -4.68 0.02 20.43
CA PHE A 39 -4.40 1.42 20.13
C PHE A 39 -4.82 1.80 18.70
N TYR A 40 -4.82 0.84 17.78
CA TYR A 40 -5.25 1.08 16.40
C TYR A 40 -6.76 1.38 16.33
N ASP A 41 -7.59 0.59 17.01
CA ASP A 41 -9.04 0.88 17.11
C ASP A 41 -9.32 2.15 17.91
N PHE A 42 -8.52 2.42 18.92
CA PHE A 42 -8.65 3.68 19.65
C PHE A 42 -8.38 4.89 18.74
N TYR A 43 -7.38 4.83 17.88
CA TYR A 43 -7.11 5.88 16.90
C TYR A 43 -8.22 5.98 15.84
N ARG A 44 -8.81 4.84 15.47
CA ARG A 44 -9.92 4.70 14.52
C ARG A 44 -11.26 5.06 15.17
N GLU A 45 -11.51 4.62 16.41
CA GLU A 45 -12.77 4.78 17.16
C GLU A 45 -12.80 6.03 18.08
N SER A 46 -11.69 6.69 18.33
CA SER A 46 -11.69 8.01 18.99
C SER A 46 -12.42 9.05 18.14
N MET A 47 -12.80 8.67 16.93
CA MET A 47 -13.77 9.37 16.09
C MET A 47 -15.23 8.99 16.42
N ILE A 48 -15.52 7.84 17.05
CA ILE A 48 -16.88 7.30 17.15
C ILE A 48 -17.33 6.86 18.57
N GLN A 49 -16.48 6.30 19.46
CA GLN A 49 -16.89 5.93 20.84
C GLN A 49 -15.74 5.87 21.86
N GLU A 50 -16.05 6.17 23.15
CA GLU A 50 -15.10 6.19 24.27
C GLU A 50 -14.72 4.77 24.73
N ASP A 51 -13.46 4.33 24.50
CA ASP A 51 -12.89 3.26 25.32
C ASP A 51 -12.43 3.88 26.66
N HIS A 52 -13.26 3.70 27.69
CA HIS A 52 -13.01 4.24 29.03
C HIS A 52 -11.67 3.76 29.62
N ARG A 53 -11.19 2.53 29.27
CA ARG A 53 -9.96 1.95 29.83
C ARG A 53 -8.72 2.71 29.36
N LEU A 54 -8.64 3.04 28.06
CA LEU A 54 -7.50 3.78 27.52
C LEU A 54 -7.56 5.26 27.95
N THR A 55 -8.76 5.83 28.03
CA THR A 55 -8.97 7.18 28.53
C THR A 55 -8.54 7.30 30.01
N ASP A 56 -8.82 6.28 30.82
CA ASP A 56 -8.42 6.24 32.22
C ASP A 56 -6.91 6.01 32.39
N LEU A 57 -6.29 5.21 31.55
CA LEU A 57 -4.84 5.02 31.51
C LEU A 57 -4.10 6.33 31.11
N LEU A 58 -4.61 7.03 30.13
CA LEU A 58 -4.07 8.32 29.70
C LEU A 58 -4.31 9.42 30.73
N LYS A 59 -5.43 9.38 31.45
CA LYS A 59 -5.74 10.29 32.61
C LYS A 59 -4.89 10.01 33.84
N SER A 60 -4.44 8.77 34.05
CA SER A 60 -3.63 8.37 35.21
C SER A 60 -2.17 8.84 35.16
N GLY A 61 -1.76 9.56 34.15
CA GLY A 61 -0.54 10.34 34.19
C GLY A 61 0.62 9.85 33.32
N PHE A 62 0.40 8.91 32.42
CA PHE A 62 1.52 8.42 31.59
C PHE A 62 1.90 9.36 30.45
N LEU A 63 1.01 10.27 30.02
CA LEU A 63 1.31 11.24 28.94
C LEU A 63 0.66 12.62 29.05
N LEU A 64 -0.33 12.86 29.94
CA LEU A 64 -1.04 14.16 29.97
C LEU A 64 -1.44 14.56 31.38
N SER A 65 -0.78 15.57 31.92
CA SER A 65 -1.31 16.33 33.05
C SER A 65 -2.42 17.26 32.56
N GLY A 66 -3.68 16.85 32.78
CA GLY A 66 -4.87 17.72 32.71
C GLY A 66 -5.29 18.18 31.32
N GLY A 67 -6.26 17.50 30.73
CA GLY A 67 -6.93 18.04 29.56
C GLY A 67 -7.89 17.06 28.90
N GLY A 68 -9.10 17.53 28.64
CA GLY A 68 -10.17 16.75 28.02
C GLY A 68 -9.97 16.45 26.52
N LYS A 69 -10.98 15.86 25.86
CA LYS A 69 -11.03 15.50 24.42
C LYS A 69 -10.36 16.51 23.47
N SER A 70 -10.44 17.80 23.80
CA SER A 70 -9.84 18.86 22.98
C SER A 70 -8.32 18.86 22.96
N GLU A 71 -7.66 18.31 23.98
CA GLU A 71 -6.19 18.28 24.07
C GLU A 71 -5.62 17.07 23.35
N ILE A 72 -6.26 15.89 23.43
CA ILE A 72 -5.88 14.71 22.66
C ILE A 72 -5.98 15.01 21.16
N THR A 73 -7.08 15.64 20.73
CA THR A 73 -7.24 16.07 19.33
C THR A 73 -6.18 17.10 18.92
N LYS A 74 -5.78 18.00 19.83
CA LYS A 74 -4.71 18.96 19.58
C LYS A 74 -3.34 18.29 19.45
N ILE A 75 -3.04 17.30 20.27
CA ILE A 75 -1.76 16.56 20.22
C ILE A 75 -1.65 15.80 18.90
N CYS A 76 -2.67 15.03 18.50
CA CYS A 76 -2.70 14.35 17.21
C CYS A 76 -2.54 15.34 16.04
N ASN A 77 -3.23 16.50 16.08
CA ASN A 77 -3.06 17.53 15.07
C ASN A 77 -1.67 18.20 15.07
N VAL A 78 -1.00 18.26 16.21
CA VAL A 78 0.37 18.77 16.31
C VAL A 78 1.35 17.79 15.67
N ASP A 79 1.19 16.49 15.97
CA ASP A 79 2.05 15.46 15.39
C ASP A 79 1.90 15.37 13.87
N GLU A 80 0.68 15.38 13.35
CA GLU A 80 0.43 15.43 11.91
C GLU A 80 1.04 16.68 11.25
N ARG A 81 0.90 17.87 11.88
CA ARG A 81 1.52 19.10 11.39
C ARG A 81 3.04 19.04 11.41
N ASN A 82 3.64 18.43 12.44
CA ASN A 82 5.07 18.22 12.51
C ASN A 82 5.57 17.26 11.44
N LEU A 83 4.84 16.16 11.18
CA LEU A 83 5.13 15.25 10.07
C LEU A 83 5.12 15.97 8.73
N PHE A 84 4.07 16.77 8.45
CA PHE A 84 4.02 17.60 7.23
C PHE A 84 5.17 18.61 7.14
N LEU A 85 5.52 19.27 8.25
CA LEU A 85 6.63 20.23 8.24
C LEU A 85 7.96 19.55 7.95
N ASN A 86 8.21 18.40 8.58
CA ASN A 86 9.43 17.61 8.35
C ASN A 86 9.47 17.09 6.91
N ALA A 87 8.37 16.55 6.39
CA ALA A 87 8.25 16.13 5.00
C ALA A 87 8.56 17.27 4.02
N LYS A 88 8.00 18.47 4.23
CA LYS A 88 8.29 19.64 3.40
C LYS A 88 9.74 20.07 3.44
N ASN A 89 10.40 19.97 4.59
CA ASN A 89 11.82 20.28 4.70
C ASN A 89 12.67 19.24 3.95
N PHE A 90 12.33 17.97 4.06
CA PHE A 90 13.00 16.89 3.33
C PHE A 90 12.82 17.02 1.82
N ILE A 91 11.60 17.27 1.36
CA ILE A 91 11.27 17.50 -0.04
C ILE A 91 12.18 18.59 -0.63
N ARG A 92 12.31 19.76 0.04
CA ARG A 92 13.16 20.86 -0.41
C ARG A 92 14.64 20.48 -0.52
N ALA A 93 15.10 19.54 0.32
CA ALA A 93 16.47 19.08 0.31
C ALA A 93 16.80 18.08 -0.82
N VAL A 94 15.75 17.42 -1.38
CA VAL A 94 15.94 16.31 -2.34
C VAL A 94 15.39 16.60 -3.74
N TYR A 95 14.62 17.65 -3.96
CA TYR A 95 13.96 17.94 -5.23
C TYR A 95 14.88 17.88 -6.45
N ASP A 96 15.99 18.59 -6.38
CA ASP A 96 16.97 18.71 -7.46
C ASP A 96 18.09 17.67 -7.34
N LYS A 97 17.98 16.76 -6.37
CA LYS A 97 19.02 15.75 -6.15
C LYS A 97 19.01 14.73 -7.27
N LYS A 98 20.16 14.51 -7.89
CA LYS A 98 20.38 13.36 -8.76
C LYS A 98 20.56 12.13 -7.85
N ILE A 99 19.67 11.16 -7.98
CA ILE A 99 19.63 9.95 -7.17
C ILE A 99 20.13 8.74 -7.94
N ASN A 100 20.64 7.74 -7.24
CA ASN A 100 20.99 6.45 -7.83
C ASN A 100 19.85 5.44 -7.71
N GLN A 101 19.04 5.53 -6.65
CA GLN A 101 17.91 4.66 -6.37
C GLN A 101 16.84 5.41 -5.59
N LEU A 102 15.58 4.95 -5.67
CA LEU A 102 14.43 5.63 -5.08
C LEU A 102 14.47 5.68 -3.55
N GLU A 103 15.14 4.73 -2.89
CA GLU A 103 15.35 4.72 -1.43
C GLU A 103 15.97 6.03 -0.91
N GLU A 104 16.75 6.76 -1.73
CA GLU A 104 17.40 8.01 -1.32
C GLU A 104 16.43 9.18 -1.09
N VAL A 105 15.19 9.03 -1.55
CA VAL A 105 14.14 10.06 -1.44
C VAL A 105 12.90 9.59 -0.68
N GLU A 106 12.92 8.40 -0.13
CA GLU A 106 11.84 7.87 0.68
C GLU A 106 11.61 8.69 1.95
N PHE A 107 10.36 8.98 2.22
CA PHE A 107 9.83 9.33 3.54
C PHE A 107 8.37 8.90 3.63
N GLN A 108 7.90 8.68 4.85
CA GLN A 108 6.56 8.17 5.14
C GLN A 108 5.78 9.19 5.97
N VAL A 109 4.60 9.56 5.49
CA VAL A 109 3.57 10.30 6.24
C VAL A 109 2.28 9.49 6.27
N PHE A 110 1.82 9.02 5.11
CA PHE A 110 0.61 8.22 4.95
C PHE A 110 0.83 6.92 4.16
N SER A 111 1.81 6.86 3.31
CA SER A 111 2.14 5.63 2.58
C SER A 111 2.70 4.56 3.51
N GLN A 112 2.68 3.29 3.05
CA GLN A 112 3.05 2.15 3.89
C GLN A 112 4.56 2.07 4.17
N PHE A 113 5.42 2.42 3.18
CA PHE A 113 6.87 2.19 3.25
C PHE A 113 7.74 3.35 2.75
N GLY A 114 7.19 4.53 2.54
CA GLY A 114 7.97 5.70 2.12
C GLY A 114 7.67 6.20 0.71
N GLU A 115 6.63 5.70 0.06
CA GLU A 115 6.18 6.10 -1.27
C GLU A 115 5.83 7.59 -1.35
N ASP A 116 5.41 8.21 -0.24
CA ASP A 116 5.18 9.65 -0.18
C ASP A 116 6.39 10.44 -0.69
N GLY A 117 7.59 10.05 -0.26
CA GLY A 117 8.83 10.69 -0.68
C GLY A 117 9.15 10.47 -2.14
N ILE A 118 9.02 9.24 -2.61
CA ILE A 118 9.24 8.87 -4.01
C ILE A 118 8.29 9.64 -4.93
N ILE A 119 7.00 9.66 -4.61
CA ILE A 119 6.00 10.37 -5.40
C ILE A 119 6.31 11.88 -5.44
N GLN A 120 6.69 12.48 -4.32
CA GLN A 120 7.06 13.90 -4.28
C GLN A 120 8.26 14.21 -5.17
N TRP A 121 9.28 13.33 -5.18
CA TRP A 121 10.43 13.48 -6.06
C TRP A 121 10.04 13.29 -7.53
N LEU A 122 9.21 12.29 -7.84
CA LEU A 122 8.75 12.01 -9.22
C LEU A 122 7.95 13.19 -9.78
N ILE A 123 6.96 13.72 -9.06
CA ILE A 123 6.14 14.84 -9.54
C ILE A 123 6.91 16.13 -9.72
N HIS A 124 8.10 16.25 -9.11
CA HIS A 124 8.99 17.39 -9.34
C HIS A 124 9.86 17.21 -10.60
N ASN A 125 10.23 15.97 -10.92
CA ASN A 125 11.13 15.66 -12.03
C ASN A 125 10.43 15.19 -13.31
N VAL A 126 9.12 15.00 -13.26
CA VAL A 126 8.26 14.60 -14.39
C VAL A 126 7.38 15.77 -14.78
N GLU A 127 7.24 16.03 -16.07
CA GLU A 127 6.32 17.02 -16.57
C GLU A 127 4.87 16.54 -16.39
N ILE A 128 4.08 17.25 -15.59
CA ILE A 128 2.68 16.88 -15.27
C ILE A 128 1.78 18.08 -15.46
N GLU A 129 0.93 18.02 -16.48
CA GLU A 129 -0.08 19.07 -16.77
C GLU A 129 -1.33 18.84 -15.94
N GLU A 130 -1.89 17.62 -15.99
CA GLU A 130 -3.12 17.25 -15.28
C GLU A 130 -2.79 16.68 -13.89
N LYS A 131 -3.11 17.46 -12.86
CA LYS A 131 -2.85 17.09 -11.46
C LYS A 131 -3.98 16.24 -10.89
N VAL A 132 -4.21 15.11 -11.57
CA VAL A 132 -5.22 14.11 -11.22
C VAL A 132 -4.54 12.79 -10.91
N PHE A 133 -4.98 12.12 -9.86
CA PHE A 133 -4.56 10.77 -9.55
C PHE A 133 -5.73 9.79 -9.49
N ILE A 134 -5.42 8.52 -9.70
CA ILE A 134 -6.31 7.38 -9.46
C ILE A 134 -5.55 6.39 -8.58
N GLU A 135 -6.20 5.86 -7.55
CA GLU A 135 -5.63 4.80 -6.70
C GLU A 135 -6.67 3.74 -6.38
N PHE A 136 -6.27 2.47 -6.49
CA PHE A 136 -7.09 1.30 -6.18
C PHE A 136 -6.59 0.59 -4.93
N GLY A 137 -7.51 -0.07 -4.20
CA GLY A 137 -7.17 -0.83 -3.00
C GLY A 137 -6.77 0.04 -1.81
N VAL A 138 -7.46 1.16 -1.65
CA VAL A 138 -7.09 2.19 -0.67
C VAL A 138 -7.54 1.88 0.76
N GLU A 139 -8.26 0.79 0.99
CA GLU A 139 -8.91 0.52 2.26
C GLU A 139 -9.72 1.75 2.73
N ASP A 140 -9.53 2.22 3.97
CA ASP A 140 -10.15 3.43 4.50
C ASP A 140 -9.36 4.72 4.21
N TYR A 141 -8.36 4.64 3.32
CA TYR A 141 -7.46 5.74 2.91
C TYR A 141 -6.59 6.29 4.04
N SER A 142 -6.53 5.61 5.19
CA SER A 142 -5.63 6.03 6.28
C SER A 142 -4.17 5.79 5.92
N GLU A 143 -3.90 4.74 5.15
CA GLU A 143 -2.60 4.36 4.61
C GLU A 143 -2.74 4.20 3.09
N ALA A 144 -2.24 5.18 2.33
CA ALA A 144 -2.39 5.22 0.88
C ALA A 144 -1.26 6.03 0.22
N ASN A 145 -0.90 5.67 -1.01
CA ASN A 145 0.17 6.31 -1.78
C ASN A 145 -0.16 7.75 -2.18
N THR A 146 -1.43 8.06 -2.42
CA THR A 146 -1.84 9.37 -2.93
C THR A 146 -2.34 10.34 -1.85
N ARG A 147 -2.51 9.89 -0.60
CA ARG A 147 -3.06 10.74 0.46
C ARG A 147 -2.19 11.96 0.78
N PHE A 148 -0.86 11.77 0.83
CA PHE A 148 0.05 12.90 1.04
C PHE A 148 -0.01 13.87 -0.14
N LEU A 149 -0.08 13.37 -1.35
CA LEU A 149 -0.24 14.16 -2.58
C LEU A 149 -1.53 15.00 -2.56
N LEU A 150 -2.66 14.40 -2.18
CA LEU A 150 -3.94 15.09 -2.00
C LEU A 150 -3.81 16.24 -1.01
N MET A 151 -3.26 15.97 0.18
CA MET A 151 -3.24 16.92 1.29
C MET A 151 -2.15 17.98 1.16
N ASN A 152 -0.96 17.63 0.65
CA ASN A 152 0.18 18.54 0.51
C ASN A 152 0.15 19.36 -0.77
N ASN A 153 -0.19 18.72 -1.90
CA ASN A 153 -0.11 19.30 -3.23
C ASN A 153 -1.49 19.74 -3.78
N ASN A 154 -2.57 19.41 -3.05
CA ASN A 154 -3.95 19.71 -3.42
C ASN A 154 -4.33 19.21 -4.82
N TRP A 155 -3.93 18.00 -5.15
CA TRP A 155 -4.36 17.31 -6.37
C TRP A 155 -5.80 16.82 -6.23
N SER A 156 -6.48 16.67 -7.36
CA SER A 156 -7.77 15.97 -7.43
C SER A 156 -7.57 14.48 -7.61
N GLY A 157 -8.51 13.67 -7.17
CA GLY A 157 -8.35 12.24 -7.32
C GLY A 157 -9.61 11.39 -7.27
N LEU A 158 -9.44 10.16 -7.75
CA LEU A 158 -10.39 9.07 -7.64
C LEU A 158 -9.74 7.92 -6.89
N VAL A 159 -10.41 7.47 -5.84
CA VAL A 159 -9.99 6.27 -5.11
C VAL A 159 -11.09 5.23 -5.12
N MET A 160 -10.70 3.96 -5.21
CA MET A 160 -11.62 2.84 -5.25
C MET A 160 -11.17 1.74 -4.30
N ASP A 161 -12.15 1.13 -3.64
CA ASP A 161 -11.94 -0.05 -2.78
C ASP A 161 -13.13 -1.00 -2.92
N GLY A 162 -12.89 -2.31 -2.77
CA GLY A 162 -13.93 -3.33 -2.84
C GLY A 162 -14.91 -3.34 -1.68
N SER A 163 -14.60 -2.64 -0.58
CA SER A 163 -15.39 -2.60 0.64
C SER A 163 -16.25 -1.34 0.73
N ASP A 164 -17.58 -1.51 0.75
CA ASP A 164 -18.51 -0.42 1.03
C ASP A 164 -18.23 0.26 2.38
N GLU A 165 -17.82 -0.51 3.37
CA GLU A 165 -17.51 -0.02 4.71
C GLU A 165 -16.26 0.88 4.71
N ASN A 166 -15.20 0.48 4.01
CA ASN A 166 -13.99 1.28 3.87
C ASN A 166 -14.29 2.64 3.21
N ILE A 167 -15.02 2.61 2.11
CA ILE A 167 -15.42 3.84 1.40
C ILE A 167 -16.38 4.70 2.23
N ARG A 168 -17.26 4.09 3.03
CA ARG A 168 -18.10 4.83 3.98
C ARG A 168 -17.25 5.56 5.02
N LEU A 169 -16.27 4.88 5.63
CA LEU A 169 -15.35 5.46 6.60
C LEU A 169 -14.53 6.61 6.00
N LEU A 170 -14.03 6.44 4.78
CA LEU A 170 -13.34 7.49 4.06
C LEU A 170 -14.22 8.73 3.88
N LYS A 171 -15.48 8.56 3.42
CA LYS A 171 -16.41 9.68 3.23
C LYS A 171 -16.81 10.37 4.54
N GLU A 172 -16.75 9.67 5.66
CA GLU A 172 -16.96 10.22 7.01
C GLU A 172 -15.71 10.94 7.57
N TRP A 173 -14.56 10.83 6.90
CA TRP A 173 -13.38 11.56 7.32
C TRP A 173 -13.65 13.06 7.39
N LYS A 174 -13.42 13.65 8.56
CA LYS A 174 -13.79 15.05 8.87
C LYS A 174 -13.26 16.11 7.91
N TYR A 175 -12.25 15.78 7.09
CA TYR A 175 -11.66 16.67 6.10
C TYR A 175 -12.01 16.29 4.66
N PHE A 176 -12.82 15.26 4.43
CA PHE A 176 -13.20 14.80 3.08
C PHE A 176 -13.77 15.97 2.22
N TRP A 177 -14.62 16.78 2.81
CA TRP A 177 -15.22 17.96 2.16
C TRP A 177 -14.23 19.01 1.68
N LYS A 178 -12.98 18.96 2.18
CA LYS A 178 -11.94 19.96 1.91
C LYS A 178 -11.19 19.69 0.60
N TYR A 179 -11.24 18.49 0.11
CA TYR A 179 -10.45 18.02 -1.02
C TYR A 179 -11.34 17.58 -2.17
N ASP A 180 -10.86 17.76 -3.40
CA ASP A 180 -11.51 17.26 -4.61
C ASP A 180 -11.17 15.77 -4.78
N LEU A 181 -11.83 14.93 -3.97
CA LEU A 181 -11.64 13.49 -3.90
C LEU A 181 -12.96 12.77 -4.16
N GLN A 182 -12.98 11.94 -5.18
CA GLN A 182 -14.07 10.99 -5.43
C GLN A 182 -13.70 9.63 -4.83
N ALA A 183 -14.63 8.98 -4.16
CA ALA A 183 -14.44 7.66 -3.56
C ALA A 183 -15.57 6.73 -3.96
N ILE A 184 -15.23 5.60 -4.59
CA ILE A 184 -16.19 4.63 -5.13
C ILE A 184 -15.95 3.26 -4.50
N ALA A 185 -17.01 2.67 -3.93
CA ALA A 185 -16.98 1.28 -3.53
C ALA A 185 -17.29 0.42 -4.77
N ALA A 186 -16.30 -0.35 -5.22
CA ALA A 186 -16.48 -1.24 -6.37
C ALA A 186 -15.45 -2.38 -6.34
N PHE A 187 -15.90 -3.59 -6.60
CA PHE A 187 -15.00 -4.69 -6.91
C PHE A 187 -14.52 -4.53 -8.36
N ILE A 188 -13.24 -4.26 -8.52
CA ILE A 188 -12.62 -3.90 -9.80
C ILE A 188 -12.35 -5.15 -10.62
N THR A 189 -12.80 -5.13 -11.88
CA THR A 189 -12.60 -6.20 -12.87
C THR A 189 -12.12 -5.63 -14.19
N ARG A 190 -11.58 -6.48 -15.09
CA ARG A 190 -11.22 -6.06 -16.46
C ARG A 190 -12.41 -5.48 -17.23
N ASP A 191 -13.63 -5.94 -16.93
CA ASP A 191 -14.83 -5.58 -17.68
C ASP A 191 -15.39 -4.22 -17.25
N ASN A 192 -15.18 -3.79 -15.98
CA ASN A 192 -15.80 -2.59 -15.44
C ASN A 192 -14.83 -1.41 -15.24
N ILE A 193 -13.52 -1.63 -15.24
CA ILE A 193 -12.54 -0.60 -14.83
C ILE A 193 -12.63 0.68 -15.67
N ASN A 194 -12.73 0.56 -16.99
CA ASN A 194 -12.82 1.74 -17.87
C ASN A 194 -14.13 2.51 -17.67
N GLU A 195 -15.25 1.83 -17.43
CA GLU A 195 -16.52 2.46 -17.10
C GLU A 195 -16.47 3.17 -15.75
N LEU A 196 -15.89 2.53 -14.72
CA LEU A 196 -15.74 3.12 -13.39
C LEU A 196 -14.93 4.42 -13.43
N ILE A 197 -13.79 4.43 -14.13
CA ILE A 197 -12.95 5.62 -14.28
C ILE A 197 -13.70 6.71 -15.08
N SER A 198 -14.27 6.34 -16.23
CA SER A 198 -14.95 7.31 -17.12
C SER A 198 -16.21 7.90 -16.48
N SER A 199 -16.92 7.13 -15.65
CA SER A 199 -18.12 7.60 -14.92
C SER A 199 -17.77 8.66 -13.86
N ALA A 200 -16.53 8.65 -13.35
CA ALA A 200 -16.00 9.69 -12.47
C ALA A 200 -15.58 10.97 -13.24
N GLY A 201 -15.74 10.98 -14.56
CA GLY A 201 -15.36 12.12 -15.41
C GLY A 201 -13.88 12.21 -15.73
N ILE A 202 -13.10 11.17 -15.44
CA ILE A 202 -11.66 11.13 -15.67
C ILE A 202 -11.36 10.36 -16.96
N ASN A 203 -10.64 10.99 -17.89
CA ASN A 203 -10.26 10.40 -19.17
C ASN A 203 -8.98 11.06 -19.70
N GLY A 204 -8.23 10.33 -20.53
CA GLY A 204 -7.04 10.84 -21.22
C GLY A 204 -5.81 10.95 -20.31
N ASP A 205 -5.08 12.05 -20.43
CA ASP A 205 -3.84 12.25 -19.68
C ASP A 205 -4.11 12.49 -18.19
N ILE A 206 -3.41 11.79 -17.30
CA ILE A 206 -3.50 12.00 -15.84
C ILE A 206 -2.09 11.96 -15.21
N GLY A 207 -1.96 12.53 -14.04
CA GLY A 207 -0.67 12.56 -13.34
C GLY A 207 -0.22 11.20 -12.83
N ILE A 208 -1.04 10.52 -12.01
CA ILE A 208 -0.66 9.27 -11.34
C ILE A 208 -1.78 8.23 -11.39
N LEU A 209 -1.39 6.98 -11.64
CA LEU A 209 -2.20 5.79 -11.37
C LEU A 209 -1.45 4.88 -10.40
N SER A 210 -2.06 4.56 -9.28
CA SER A 210 -1.55 3.61 -8.27
C SER A 210 -2.47 2.38 -8.21
N ILE A 211 -1.89 1.20 -8.37
CA ILE A 211 -2.62 -0.08 -8.43
C ILE A 211 -2.12 -0.99 -7.33
N ASP A 212 -3.00 -1.34 -6.41
CA ASP A 212 -2.81 -2.31 -5.34
C ASP A 212 -4.14 -3.03 -5.12
N LEU A 213 -4.31 -4.20 -5.73
CA LEU A 213 -5.55 -4.98 -5.73
C LEU A 213 -5.38 -6.37 -5.12
N ASP A 214 -4.20 -6.63 -4.54
CA ASP A 214 -3.90 -7.90 -3.88
C ASP A 214 -4.15 -9.14 -4.77
N GLY A 215 -3.98 -8.99 -6.11
CA GLY A 215 -4.19 -10.14 -7.00
C GLY A 215 -4.21 -9.86 -8.49
N ASN A 216 -5.22 -9.18 -8.96
CA ASN A 216 -5.44 -8.95 -10.40
C ASN A 216 -4.68 -7.74 -10.97
N ASP A 217 -3.73 -7.16 -10.26
CA ASP A 217 -3.06 -5.89 -10.58
C ASP A 217 -2.58 -5.78 -12.03
N TYR A 218 -1.85 -6.80 -12.49
CA TYR A 218 -1.38 -6.86 -13.87
C TYR A 218 -2.53 -6.84 -14.90
N TRP A 219 -3.58 -7.62 -14.63
CA TRP A 219 -4.71 -7.76 -15.55
C TRP A 219 -5.57 -6.50 -15.63
N ILE A 220 -5.69 -5.79 -14.52
CA ILE A 220 -6.41 -4.52 -14.47
C ILE A 220 -5.59 -3.43 -15.16
N LEU A 221 -4.27 -3.35 -14.90
CA LEU A 221 -3.39 -2.44 -15.63
C LEU A 221 -3.48 -2.64 -17.15
N ASP A 222 -3.44 -3.91 -17.60
CA ASP A 222 -3.49 -4.26 -19.02
C ASP A 222 -4.85 -3.97 -19.68
N ALA A 223 -5.92 -3.86 -18.88
CA ALA A 223 -7.27 -3.57 -19.37
C ALA A 223 -7.62 -2.07 -19.39
N ILE A 224 -6.82 -1.21 -18.75
CA ILE A 224 -7.09 0.23 -18.70
C ILE A 224 -6.74 0.87 -20.04
N GLU A 225 -7.74 1.48 -20.69
CA GLU A 225 -7.63 2.18 -21.97
C GLU A 225 -8.07 3.64 -21.92
N CYS A 226 -8.91 4.01 -20.94
CA CYS A 226 -9.55 5.32 -20.88
C CYS A 226 -8.63 6.43 -20.35
N VAL A 227 -7.54 6.08 -19.67
CA VAL A 227 -6.55 7.04 -19.14
C VAL A 227 -5.13 6.68 -19.53
N ASN A 228 -4.26 7.70 -19.58
CA ASN A 228 -2.84 7.56 -19.91
C ASN A 228 -1.98 8.23 -18.83
N PRO A 229 -1.68 7.53 -17.73
CA PRO A 229 -0.96 8.09 -16.59
C PRO A 229 0.49 8.45 -16.95
N ARG A 230 0.99 9.56 -16.42
CA ARG A 230 2.40 9.96 -16.56
C ARG A 230 3.30 9.18 -15.61
N ILE A 231 2.77 8.86 -14.42
CA ILE A 231 3.43 8.03 -13.41
C ILE A 231 2.53 6.85 -13.08
N LEU A 232 3.13 5.64 -13.04
CA LEU A 232 2.49 4.42 -12.55
C LEU A 232 3.17 3.98 -11.26
N VAL A 233 2.36 3.57 -10.29
CA VAL A 233 2.78 2.83 -9.09
C VAL A 233 2.07 1.50 -9.12
N CYS A 234 2.82 0.40 -9.10
CA CYS A 234 2.25 -0.95 -9.16
C CYS A 234 2.79 -1.79 -8.02
N GLU A 235 1.89 -2.39 -7.25
CA GLU A 235 2.29 -3.41 -6.30
C GLU A 235 2.68 -4.69 -7.03
N TYR A 236 3.82 -5.28 -6.67
CA TYR A 236 4.30 -6.53 -7.26
C TYR A 236 4.65 -7.56 -6.19
N ASN A 237 4.47 -8.83 -6.53
CA ASN A 237 4.83 -9.91 -5.64
C ASN A 237 6.30 -10.28 -5.79
N ASN A 238 7.12 -9.78 -4.88
CA ASN A 238 8.56 -10.01 -4.83
C ASN A 238 8.96 -11.50 -4.72
N ILE A 239 8.04 -12.36 -4.28
CA ILE A 239 8.30 -13.80 -4.12
C ILE A 239 8.68 -14.46 -5.45
N TYR A 240 8.13 -13.95 -6.55
CA TYR A 240 8.41 -14.46 -7.90
C TYR A 240 9.78 -14.06 -8.45
N GLY A 241 10.54 -13.22 -7.72
CA GLY A 241 11.89 -12.80 -8.12
C GLY A 241 11.92 -11.85 -9.31
N ASP A 242 13.11 -11.76 -9.93
CA ASP A 242 13.44 -10.79 -10.98
C ASP A 242 13.76 -11.41 -12.34
N LYS A 243 13.34 -12.64 -12.59
CA LYS A 243 13.65 -13.34 -13.85
C LYS A 243 12.41 -13.64 -14.66
N GLU A 244 11.38 -14.17 -14.03
CA GLU A 244 10.21 -14.70 -14.70
C GLU A 244 9.13 -13.62 -14.88
N LYS A 245 8.53 -13.58 -16.06
CA LYS A 245 7.39 -12.70 -16.38
C LYS A 245 6.09 -13.45 -16.09
N VAL A 246 5.66 -13.41 -14.87
CA VAL A 246 4.52 -14.22 -14.41
C VAL A 246 3.51 -13.40 -13.62
N THR A 247 2.28 -13.85 -13.67
CA THR A 247 1.17 -13.33 -12.86
C THR A 247 0.23 -14.46 -12.46
N VAL A 248 -0.57 -14.27 -11.41
CA VAL A 248 -1.66 -15.20 -11.12
C VAL A 248 -2.65 -15.24 -12.28
N PRO A 249 -3.33 -16.36 -12.55
CA PRO A 249 -4.41 -16.40 -13.53
C PRO A 249 -5.49 -15.38 -13.18
N TYR A 250 -6.02 -14.68 -14.19
CA TYR A 250 -7.13 -13.76 -13.98
C TYR A 250 -8.34 -14.48 -13.40
N ASP A 251 -8.87 -13.95 -12.35
CA ASP A 251 -10.13 -14.38 -11.77
C ASP A 251 -10.90 -13.14 -11.29
N LYS A 252 -12.08 -12.90 -11.89
CA LYS A 252 -12.91 -11.72 -11.57
C LYS A 252 -13.30 -11.65 -10.08
N ASP A 253 -13.32 -12.79 -9.39
CA ASP A 253 -13.68 -12.92 -7.97
C ASP A 253 -12.42 -13.19 -7.10
N PHE A 254 -11.24 -12.72 -7.52
CA PHE A 254 -9.99 -12.96 -6.81
C PHE A 254 -9.99 -12.27 -5.45
N VAL A 255 -9.86 -13.08 -4.39
CA VAL A 255 -9.65 -12.61 -3.02
C VAL A 255 -8.41 -13.31 -2.47
N ARG A 256 -7.33 -12.57 -2.20
CA ARG A 256 -6.02 -13.07 -1.79
C ARG A 256 -6.08 -14.08 -0.65
N THR A 257 -6.85 -13.75 0.40
CA THR A 257 -7.00 -14.58 1.60
C THR A 257 -7.75 -15.89 1.37
N GLU A 258 -8.53 -15.98 0.29
CA GLU A 258 -9.31 -17.17 -0.10
C GLU A 258 -8.56 -18.06 -1.08
N LYS A 259 -7.63 -17.50 -1.87
CA LYS A 259 -6.87 -18.25 -2.88
C LYS A 259 -5.87 -19.20 -2.27
N HIS A 260 -5.17 -18.78 -1.22
CA HIS A 260 -4.25 -19.65 -0.49
C HIS A 260 -4.12 -19.19 0.96
N TYR A 261 -4.20 -20.11 1.89
CA TYR A 261 -4.16 -19.86 3.34
C TYR A 261 -2.94 -19.04 3.81
N SER A 262 -1.85 -19.07 3.07
CA SER A 262 -0.61 -18.39 3.44
C SER A 262 -0.57 -16.91 3.15
N ASN A 263 -1.52 -16.37 2.39
CA ASN A 263 -1.53 -15.01 1.83
C ASN A 263 -0.33 -14.68 0.92
N LEU A 264 0.40 -15.71 0.42
CA LEU A 264 1.59 -15.51 -0.42
C LEU A 264 1.30 -15.58 -1.92
N TYR A 265 0.11 -16.09 -2.31
CA TYR A 265 -0.27 -16.29 -3.71
C TYR A 265 -1.17 -15.16 -4.21
N TRP A 266 -0.59 -14.20 -4.91
CA TRP A 266 -1.26 -13.03 -5.47
C TRP A 266 -0.37 -12.29 -6.48
N GLY A 267 -0.97 -11.39 -7.29
CA GLY A 267 -0.29 -10.39 -8.08
C GLY A 267 0.63 -10.94 -9.18
N ALA A 268 1.59 -10.12 -9.58
CA ALA A 268 2.52 -10.38 -10.66
C ALA A 268 3.98 -10.14 -10.24
N SER A 269 4.92 -10.70 -11.00
CA SER A 269 6.35 -10.44 -10.82
C SER A 269 6.69 -9.02 -11.27
N ILE A 270 7.80 -8.48 -10.76
CA ILE A 270 8.34 -7.19 -11.24
C ILE A 270 8.65 -7.23 -12.74
N MET A 271 9.10 -8.37 -13.27
CA MET A 271 9.41 -8.52 -14.69
C MET A 271 8.16 -8.49 -15.59
N ALA A 272 7.00 -8.91 -15.07
CA ALA A 272 5.72 -8.76 -15.77
C ALA A 272 5.40 -7.28 -16.00
N PHE A 273 5.52 -6.46 -14.96
CA PHE A 273 5.28 -5.02 -15.05
C PHE A 273 6.35 -4.31 -15.87
N CYS A 274 7.62 -4.68 -15.78
CA CYS A 274 8.69 -4.12 -16.61
C CYS A 274 8.47 -4.40 -18.10
N ASP A 275 8.02 -5.62 -18.45
CA ASP A 275 7.70 -5.98 -19.83
C ASP A 275 6.49 -5.18 -20.35
N TRP A 276 5.43 -5.08 -19.55
CA TRP A 276 4.28 -4.25 -19.88
C TRP A 276 4.69 -2.78 -20.08
N ALA A 277 5.46 -2.23 -19.16
CA ALA A 277 5.94 -0.85 -19.21
C ALA A 277 6.79 -0.58 -20.47
N GLN A 278 7.67 -1.49 -20.83
CA GLN A 278 8.49 -1.37 -22.05
C GLN A 278 7.62 -1.31 -23.30
N ARG A 279 6.61 -2.19 -23.41
CA ARG A 279 5.69 -2.25 -24.55
C ARG A 279 4.78 -1.03 -24.64
N ASN A 280 4.44 -0.43 -23.50
CA ASN A 280 3.52 0.72 -23.40
C ASN A 280 4.25 2.06 -23.28
N GLY A 281 5.57 2.13 -23.48
CA GLY A 281 6.29 3.39 -23.56
C GLY A 281 6.65 4.02 -22.22
N TYR A 282 6.88 3.23 -21.17
CA TYR A 282 7.33 3.67 -19.87
C TYR A 282 8.79 3.32 -19.59
N TYR A 283 9.44 4.11 -18.76
CA TYR A 283 10.69 3.77 -18.09
C TYR A 283 10.42 3.23 -16.70
N TYR A 284 11.12 2.18 -16.32
CA TYR A 284 11.18 1.72 -14.93
C TYR A 284 12.12 2.62 -14.13
N MET A 285 11.61 3.22 -13.05
CA MET A 285 12.34 4.16 -12.21
C MET A 285 12.98 3.47 -10.99
N GLY A 286 12.54 2.27 -10.66
CA GLY A 286 12.97 1.50 -9.49
C GLY A 286 11.81 1.06 -8.62
N SER A 287 12.15 0.38 -7.53
CA SER A 287 11.21 -0.02 -6.47
C SER A 287 11.52 0.72 -5.17
N ASN A 288 10.54 0.78 -4.28
CA ASN A 288 10.78 1.22 -2.91
C ASN A 288 11.71 0.26 -2.15
N SER A 289 12.28 0.70 -1.05
CA SER A 289 13.21 -0.09 -0.23
C SER A 289 12.53 -1.28 0.48
N ALA A 290 11.21 -1.30 0.56
CA ALA A 290 10.43 -2.43 1.05
C ALA A 290 10.33 -3.58 0.03
N GLY A 291 10.48 -3.27 -1.27
CA GLY A 291 10.46 -4.25 -2.36
C GLY A 291 9.05 -4.78 -2.65
N ASN A 292 8.04 -3.91 -2.64
CA ASN A 292 6.66 -4.25 -3.00
C ASN A 292 6.03 -3.28 -4.01
N ASN A 293 6.44 -2.01 -4.05
CA ASN A 293 5.94 -1.04 -5.00
C ASN A 293 6.99 -0.68 -6.07
N ALA A 294 6.60 -0.79 -7.34
CA ALA A 294 7.40 -0.43 -8.51
C ALA A 294 6.88 0.86 -9.13
N PHE A 295 7.79 1.73 -9.56
CA PHE A 295 7.49 3.03 -10.12
C PHE A 295 7.91 3.10 -11.58
N PHE A 296 7.00 3.59 -12.42
CA PHE A 296 7.24 3.76 -13.84
C PHE A 296 6.83 5.17 -14.27
N VAL A 297 7.54 5.73 -15.25
CA VAL A 297 7.25 7.05 -15.81
C VAL A 297 7.17 6.96 -17.32
N ARG A 298 6.16 7.59 -17.90
CA ARG A 298 5.96 7.64 -19.34
C ARG A 298 7.13 8.38 -20.01
N LYS A 299 7.65 7.83 -21.09
CA LYS A 299 8.92 8.24 -21.73
C LYS A 299 8.91 9.68 -22.25
N ASP A 300 7.77 10.17 -22.68
CA ASP A 300 7.59 11.53 -23.20
C ASP A 300 7.55 12.61 -22.11
N CYS A 301 7.49 12.22 -20.84
CA CYS A 301 7.31 13.14 -19.71
C CYS A 301 8.56 13.30 -18.85
N VAL A 302 9.66 12.61 -19.16
CA VAL A 302 10.88 12.62 -18.34
C VAL A 302 12.15 12.56 -19.18
N GLU A 303 13.15 13.35 -18.79
CA GLU A 303 14.47 13.28 -19.40
C GLU A 303 15.28 12.09 -18.90
N MET A 304 16.12 11.50 -19.76
CA MET A 304 16.91 10.30 -19.47
C MET A 304 17.86 10.46 -18.28
N ASP A 305 18.36 11.66 -18.02
CA ASP A 305 19.28 11.94 -16.92
C ASP A 305 18.58 11.98 -15.55
N LYS A 306 17.25 11.98 -15.54
CA LYS A 306 16.40 11.88 -14.34
C LYS A 306 16.10 10.44 -13.94
N ILE A 307 16.43 9.45 -14.78
CA ILE A 307 16.24 8.04 -14.43
C ILE A 307 17.33 7.65 -13.42
N PRO A 308 16.96 7.06 -12.25
CA PRO A 308 17.94 6.63 -11.26
C PRO A 308 18.95 5.64 -11.85
N ALA A 309 20.24 5.85 -11.58
CA ALA A 309 21.32 5.06 -12.19
C ALA A 309 21.26 3.55 -11.86
N LYS A 310 20.62 3.17 -10.77
CA LYS A 310 20.42 1.80 -10.30
C LYS A 310 18.96 1.34 -10.38
N ALA A 311 18.13 1.94 -11.22
CA ALA A 311 16.73 1.59 -11.35
C ALA A 311 16.50 0.09 -11.63
N GLN A 312 17.39 -0.54 -12.37
CA GLN A 312 17.27 -1.96 -12.73
C GLN A 312 17.74 -2.95 -11.65
N VAL A 313 18.16 -2.46 -10.48
CA VAL A 313 18.57 -3.33 -9.38
C VAL A 313 17.32 -3.84 -8.65
N PHE A 314 17.18 -5.17 -8.60
CA PHE A 314 16.11 -5.83 -7.85
C PHE A 314 16.23 -5.54 -6.36
N VAL A 315 15.09 -5.23 -5.73
CA VAL A 315 15.01 -4.97 -4.29
C VAL A 315 14.30 -6.13 -3.63
N GLU A 316 14.99 -6.86 -2.76
CA GLU A 316 14.39 -7.96 -2.01
C GLU A 316 13.39 -7.41 -0.97
N SER A 317 12.20 -8.01 -0.92
CA SER A 317 11.13 -7.58 0.00
C SER A 317 11.51 -7.72 1.47
N LYS A 318 11.34 -6.63 2.20
CA LYS A 318 11.40 -6.60 3.67
C LYS A 318 10.09 -7.07 4.31
N TYR A 319 8.98 -7.05 3.57
CA TYR A 319 7.67 -7.52 4.02
C TYR A 319 7.63 -9.04 4.16
N ARG A 320 7.07 -9.55 5.25
CA ARG A 320 7.18 -10.97 5.60
C ARG A 320 5.87 -11.60 6.04
N GLU A 321 4.75 -10.99 5.75
CA GLU A 321 3.50 -11.64 6.08
C GLU A 321 3.45 -13.01 5.41
N SER A 322 3.13 -14.01 6.19
CA SER A 322 2.74 -15.33 5.76
C SER A 322 2.00 -16.02 6.88
N ARG A 323 1.03 -16.88 6.54
CA ARG A 323 0.17 -17.56 7.51
C ARG A 323 0.26 -19.06 7.38
N GLY A 324 0.09 -19.74 8.50
CA GLY A 324 -0.12 -21.18 8.54
C GLY A 324 -1.59 -21.52 8.31
N ARG A 325 -1.89 -22.83 8.22
CA ARG A 325 -3.26 -23.34 7.94
C ARG A 325 -4.29 -22.99 9.01
N ASN A 326 -3.86 -22.64 10.21
CA ASN A 326 -4.74 -22.20 11.30
C ASN A 326 -4.77 -20.67 11.46
N GLY A 327 -4.20 -19.93 10.48
CA GLY A 327 -4.17 -18.47 10.47
C GLY A 327 -3.02 -17.84 11.28
N GLU A 328 -2.15 -18.62 11.93
CA GLU A 328 -0.99 -18.11 12.67
C GLU A 328 0.04 -17.46 11.74
N LEU A 329 0.70 -16.38 12.19
CA LEU A 329 1.76 -15.74 11.44
C LEU A 329 3.03 -16.60 11.44
N THR A 330 3.58 -16.90 10.27
CA THR A 330 4.74 -17.79 10.10
C THR A 330 6.01 -17.06 9.70
N TYR A 331 5.92 -15.84 9.14
CA TYR A 331 7.05 -14.99 8.73
C TYR A 331 8.08 -15.72 7.85
N LEU A 332 7.63 -16.51 6.89
CA LEU A 332 8.49 -17.23 5.96
C LEU A 332 9.43 -16.30 5.19
N ARG A 333 10.64 -16.80 4.86
CA ARG A 333 11.66 -16.03 4.15
C ARG A 333 12.19 -16.78 2.94
N GLY A 334 12.65 -16.03 1.94
CA GLY A 334 13.33 -16.55 0.75
C GLY A 334 12.53 -17.66 0.08
N ARG A 335 13.21 -18.73 -0.35
CA ARG A 335 12.64 -19.85 -1.10
C ARG A 335 11.48 -20.58 -0.38
N LYS A 336 11.46 -20.56 0.97
CA LYS A 336 10.35 -21.16 1.74
C LYS A 336 8.98 -20.55 1.44
N ARG A 337 8.94 -19.30 0.98
CA ARG A 337 7.70 -18.65 0.52
C ARG A 337 7.18 -19.32 -0.76
N LEU A 338 8.05 -19.55 -1.75
CA LEU A 338 7.70 -20.29 -2.98
C LEU A 338 7.31 -21.72 -2.69
N GLU A 339 8.09 -22.41 -1.86
CA GLU A 339 7.79 -23.82 -1.44
C GLU A 339 6.38 -23.93 -0.81
N CYS A 340 5.94 -22.91 -0.06
CA CYS A 340 4.62 -22.89 0.56
C CYS A 340 3.47 -22.86 -0.46
N ILE A 341 3.69 -22.24 -1.62
CA ILE A 341 2.69 -22.05 -2.71
C ILE A 341 3.06 -22.84 -3.97
N LYS A 342 3.96 -23.81 -3.90
CA LYS A 342 4.56 -24.50 -5.05
C LYS A 342 3.55 -25.19 -5.98
N ASP A 343 2.40 -25.63 -5.45
CA ASP A 343 1.36 -26.32 -6.19
C ASP A 343 0.39 -25.36 -6.89
N MET A 344 0.58 -24.04 -6.70
CA MET A 344 -0.26 -23.02 -7.34
C MET A 344 0.20 -22.74 -8.77
N GLU A 345 -0.77 -22.34 -9.61
CA GLU A 345 -0.54 -22.03 -11.03
C GLU A 345 -0.26 -20.53 -11.24
N LEU A 346 0.67 -20.23 -12.14
CA LEU A 346 0.90 -18.88 -12.68
C LEU A 346 0.66 -18.89 -14.20
N ILE A 347 0.43 -17.72 -14.76
CA ILE A 347 0.52 -17.50 -16.21
C ILE A 347 1.91 -16.99 -16.52
N ASN A 348 2.64 -17.73 -17.34
CA ASN A 348 3.86 -17.26 -17.96
C ASN A 348 3.48 -16.34 -19.13
N LEU A 349 3.83 -15.06 -19.03
CA LEU A 349 3.41 -14.03 -19.99
C LEU A 349 4.17 -14.09 -21.33
N GLU A 350 5.29 -14.80 -21.40
CA GLU A 350 6.00 -15.01 -22.66
C GLU A 350 5.34 -16.12 -23.49
N THR A 351 4.96 -17.21 -22.83
CA THR A 351 4.35 -18.37 -23.51
C THR A 351 2.84 -18.34 -23.52
N GLN A 352 2.22 -17.47 -22.71
CA GLN A 352 0.78 -17.39 -22.45
C GLN A 352 0.18 -18.70 -21.89
N CYS A 353 1.02 -19.54 -21.30
CA CYS A 353 0.62 -20.83 -20.76
C CYS A 353 0.57 -20.80 -19.24
N LYS A 354 -0.27 -21.65 -18.69
CA LYS A 354 -0.25 -21.96 -17.25
C LYS A 354 0.97 -22.82 -16.93
N VAL A 355 1.60 -22.54 -15.82
CA VAL A 355 2.75 -23.26 -15.28
C VAL A 355 2.61 -23.35 -13.76
N THR A 356 2.98 -24.46 -13.17
CA THR A 356 3.03 -24.54 -11.69
C THR A 356 4.26 -23.81 -11.17
N ILE A 357 4.17 -23.28 -9.97
CA ILE A 357 5.32 -22.63 -9.30
C ILE A 357 6.45 -23.66 -9.11
N ALA A 358 6.11 -24.92 -8.80
CA ALA A 358 7.08 -26.00 -8.68
C ALA A 358 7.90 -26.20 -9.95
N ASP A 359 7.24 -26.29 -11.11
CA ASP A 359 7.90 -26.52 -12.40
C ASP A 359 8.72 -25.28 -12.83
N LEU A 360 8.22 -24.08 -12.57
CA LEU A 360 8.88 -22.84 -12.99
C LEU A 360 10.14 -22.53 -12.20
N TYR A 361 10.18 -22.87 -10.91
CA TYR A 361 11.28 -22.54 -10.00
C TYR A 361 12.13 -23.76 -9.56
N ASP A 362 11.91 -24.93 -10.16
CA ASP A 362 12.60 -26.19 -9.83
C ASP A 362 12.56 -26.52 -8.33
N ILE A 363 11.35 -26.61 -7.71
CA ILE A 363 11.12 -26.83 -6.27
C ILE A 363 10.12 -27.93 -5.97
#